data_30c3a6edb813abbd69dc58c0d54e21d8
#
_entry.id   30c3a6edb813abbd69dc58c0d54e21d8
#
_cell.length_a   1.000
_cell.length_b   1.000
_cell.length_c   1.000
_cell.angle_alpha   90.00
_cell.angle_beta   90.00
_cell.angle_gamma   90.00
#
_symmetry.space_group_name_H-M   'P 1'
#
loop_
_entity.id
_entity.type
_entity.pdbx_description
1 polymer ?
#
loop_
_entity_poly.entity_id
_entity_poly.type
_entity_poly.pdbx_seq_one_letter_code
_entity_poly.pdbx_strand_id
1 'polypeptide(L)'
;MTDAAQTYERICALALQLPGVELGTSYGTPAIKVKGKLMARLRSEAEGGLALRCDFLERQMLLQAAPEAFYLTPHYKDYPMILIKLDEVRTDALPDLIERAWRMVAPKRLVAAYDAESAPKKKR
;
A
#
# COMPACT_ATOMS: atom_id res chain seq x y z
N MET A 1 -0.24 20.92 5.14
CA MET A 1 0.09 20.32 3.85
C MET A 1 1.13 19.23 4.03
N THR A 2 0.88 18.08 3.47
CA THR A 2 1.75 16.93 3.68
C THR A 2 2.81 16.85 2.59
N ASP A 3 4.07 16.67 3.01
CA ASP A 3 5.17 16.46 2.08
C ASP A 3 5.13 15.02 1.58
N ALA A 4 5.22 14.84 0.26
CA ALA A 4 5.17 13.50 -0.34
C ALA A 4 6.26 12.59 0.20
N ALA A 5 7.47 13.12 0.41
CA ALA A 5 8.57 12.32 0.95
C ALA A 5 8.27 11.86 2.37
N GLN A 6 7.70 12.72 3.18
CA GLN A 6 7.33 12.34 4.55
C GLN A 6 6.22 11.29 4.55
N THR A 7 5.28 11.41 3.63
CA THR A 7 4.20 10.44 3.51
C THR A 7 4.76 9.07 3.15
N TYR A 8 5.71 9.02 2.21
CA TYR A 8 6.31 7.74 1.84
C TYR A 8 7.08 7.13 3.02
N GLU A 9 7.81 7.95 3.78
CA GLU A 9 8.50 7.46 4.96
C GLU A 9 7.53 6.85 5.97
N ARG A 10 6.38 7.50 6.16
CA ARG A 10 5.37 6.99 7.05
C ARG A 10 4.80 5.66 6.55
N ILE A 11 4.58 5.57 5.24
CA ILE A 11 4.10 4.32 4.64
C ILE A 11 5.09 3.20 4.90
N CYS A 12 6.38 3.46 4.71
CA CYS A 12 7.42 2.46 4.97
C CYS A 12 7.42 2.04 6.44
N ALA A 13 7.29 2.99 7.36
CA ALA A 13 7.27 2.68 8.78
C ALA A 13 6.09 1.79 9.14
N LEU A 14 4.92 2.10 8.59
CA LEU A 14 3.74 1.28 8.82
C LEU A 14 3.91 -0.12 8.24
N ALA A 15 4.44 -0.20 7.03
CA ALA A 15 4.62 -1.49 6.36
C ALA A 15 5.62 -2.37 7.10
N LEU A 16 6.68 -1.78 7.63
CA LEU A 16 7.70 -2.54 8.33
C LEU A 16 7.20 -3.19 9.62
N GLN A 17 6.06 -2.76 10.12
CA GLN A 17 5.44 -3.40 11.28
C GLN A 17 4.75 -4.71 10.91
N LEU A 18 4.58 -4.98 9.63
CA LEU A 18 3.89 -6.18 9.16
C LEU A 18 4.91 -7.28 8.84
N PRO A 19 4.55 -8.55 9.08
CA PRO A 19 5.50 -9.65 8.88
C PRO A 19 5.97 -9.80 7.44
N GLY A 20 7.25 -10.05 7.27
CA GLY A 20 7.82 -10.37 5.97
C GLY A 20 8.07 -9.19 5.06
N VAL A 21 7.82 -7.96 5.53
CA VAL A 21 8.01 -6.77 4.71
C VAL A 21 9.49 -6.41 4.62
N GLU A 22 9.92 -6.06 3.42
CA GLU A 22 11.29 -5.62 3.13
C GLU A 22 11.22 -4.37 2.26
N LEU A 23 12.13 -3.45 2.51
CA LEU A 23 12.28 -2.29 1.64
C LEU A 23 13.34 -2.60 0.60
N GLY A 24 13.13 -2.10 -0.61
CA GLY A 24 14.07 -2.33 -1.70
C GLY A 24 13.78 -1.41 -2.86
N THR A 25 14.05 -1.90 -4.06
CA THR A 25 13.80 -1.14 -5.27
C THR A 25 13.10 -2.02 -6.29
N SER A 26 12.42 -1.36 -7.23
CA SER A 26 11.77 -2.01 -8.35
C SER A 26 11.83 -1.03 -9.52
N TYR A 27 12.42 -1.46 -10.63
CA TYR A 27 12.62 -0.62 -11.79
C TYR A 27 13.32 0.70 -11.43
N GLY A 28 14.28 0.62 -10.52
CA GLY A 28 15.09 1.77 -10.16
C GLY A 28 14.47 2.75 -9.16
N THR A 29 13.27 2.47 -8.66
CA THR A 29 12.63 3.33 -7.67
C THR A 29 12.37 2.58 -6.38
N PRO A 30 12.23 3.31 -5.25
CA PRO A 30 11.95 2.65 -3.97
C PRO A 30 10.70 1.79 -4.03
N ALA A 31 10.76 0.65 -3.38
CA ALA A 31 9.66 -0.30 -3.39
C ALA A 31 9.55 -1.00 -2.04
N ILE A 32 8.35 -1.49 -1.75
CA ILE A 32 8.07 -2.27 -0.56
C ILE A 32 7.64 -3.65 -1.03
N LYS A 33 8.30 -4.67 -0.50
CA LYS A 33 8.03 -6.05 -0.92
C LYS A 33 7.71 -6.92 0.28
N VAL A 34 6.96 -7.99 0.04
CA VAL A 34 6.66 -8.99 1.06
C VAL A 34 7.14 -10.32 0.52
N LYS A 35 8.21 -10.85 1.13
CA LYS A 35 8.81 -12.11 0.67
C LYS A 35 9.10 -12.07 -0.83
N GLY A 36 9.62 -10.96 -1.30
CA GLY A 36 10.00 -10.77 -2.68
C GLY A 36 8.90 -10.32 -3.63
N LYS A 37 7.65 -10.31 -3.18
CA LYS A 37 6.53 -9.87 -4.02
C LYS A 37 6.26 -8.39 -3.82
N LEU A 38 6.03 -7.70 -4.91
CA LEU A 38 5.81 -6.26 -4.87
C LEU A 38 4.49 -5.92 -4.18
N MET A 39 4.58 -5.09 -3.14
CA MET A 39 3.41 -4.57 -2.45
C MET A 39 3.14 -3.13 -2.86
N ALA A 40 4.19 -2.32 -2.97
CA ALA A 40 4.07 -0.92 -3.34
C ALA A 40 5.34 -0.46 -4.01
N ARG A 41 5.20 0.51 -4.90
CA ARG A 41 6.35 1.05 -5.64
C ARG A 41 6.17 2.53 -5.84
N LEU A 42 7.19 3.30 -5.46
CA LEU A 42 7.21 4.72 -5.77
C LEU A 42 7.45 4.87 -7.26
N ARG A 43 6.64 5.67 -7.92
CA ARG A 43 6.83 5.86 -9.36
C ARG A 43 7.98 6.83 -9.59
N SER A 44 8.42 6.94 -10.83
CA SER A 44 9.51 7.86 -11.15
C SER A 44 9.11 9.29 -10.83
N GLU A 45 10.10 10.15 -10.67
CA GLU A 45 9.84 11.54 -10.36
C GLU A 45 8.96 12.21 -11.42
N ALA A 46 9.19 11.84 -12.68
CA ALA A 46 8.41 12.40 -13.77
C ALA A 46 6.94 11.95 -13.72
N GLU A 47 6.71 10.71 -13.30
CA GLU A 47 5.35 10.17 -13.21
C GLU A 47 4.64 10.60 -11.95
N GLY A 48 5.36 10.56 -10.82
CA GLY A 48 4.79 10.92 -9.54
C GLY A 48 3.90 9.82 -8.95
N GLY A 49 3.65 9.93 -7.66
CA GLY A 49 2.71 9.05 -6.99
C GLY A 49 3.29 7.71 -6.57
N LEU A 50 2.45 6.94 -5.90
CA LEU A 50 2.79 5.59 -5.41
C LEU A 50 1.80 4.60 -5.97
N ALA A 51 2.31 3.46 -6.46
CA ALA A 51 1.46 2.34 -6.87
C ALA A 51 1.38 1.38 -5.70
N LEU A 52 0.16 1.05 -5.28
CA LEU A 52 -0.08 0.19 -4.12
C LEU A 52 -1.02 -0.93 -4.50
N ARG A 53 -0.74 -2.15 -4.04
CA ARG A 53 -1.66 -3.27 -4.23
C ARG A 53 -3.04 -2.92 -3.70
N CYS A 54 -4.07 -3.25 -4.48
CA CYS A 54 -5.44 -2.92 -4.12
C CYS A 54 -6.36 -3.78 -4.97
N ASP A 55 -7.32 -4.47 -4.36
CA ASP A 55 -8.23 -5.26 -5.18
C ASP A 55 -9.15 -4.34 -5.98
N PHE A 56 -9.74 -4.90 -7.03
CA PHE A 56 -10.49 -4.08 -7.98
C PHE A 56 -11.73 -3.43 -7.37
N LEU A 57 -12.38 -4.10 -6.44
CA LEU A 57 -13.58 -3.56 -5.80
C LEU A 57 -13.23 -2.39 -4.90
N GLU A 58 -12.24 -2.59 -4.05
CA GLU A 58 -11.79 -1.51 -3.16
C GLU A 58 -11.29 -0.32 -3.98
N ARG A 59 -10.58 -0.62 -5.07
CA ARG A 59 -10.07 0.44 -5.95
C ARG A 59 -11.19 1.31 -6.47
N GLN A 60 -12.27 0.69 -6.93
CA GLN A 60 -13.40 1.44 -7.44
C GLN A 60 -14.00 2.35 -6.37
N MET A 61 -14.10 1.83 -5.15
CA MET A 61 -14.64 2.61 -4.03
C MET A 61 -13.77 3.81 -3.70
N LEU A 62 -12.45 3.60 -3.69
CA LEU A 62 -11.51 4.67 -3.37
C LEU A 62 -11.52 5.77 -4.45
N LEU A 63 -11.58 5.35 -5.71
CA LEU A 63 -11.62 6.32 -6.82
C LEU A 63 -12.86 7.20 -6.75
N GLN A 64 -13.97 6.65 -6.28
CA GLN A 64 -15.19 7.42 -6.14
C GLN A 64 -15.18 8.27 -4.89
N ALA A 65 -14.65 7.74 -3.80
CA ALA A 65 -14.72 8.43 -2.51
C ALA A 65 -13.73 9.57 -2.39
N ALA A 66 -12.53 9.42 -2.98
CA ALA A 66 -11.47 10.40 -2.81
C ALA A 66 -10.65 10.57 -4.08
N PRO A 67 -11.27 11.09 -5.16
CA PRO A 67 -10.56 11.25 -6.43
C PRO A 67 -9.42 12.26 -6.36
N GLU A 68 -9.38 13.07 -5.32
CA GLU A 68 -8.26 13.99 -5.15
C GLU A 68 -6.99 13.26 -4.72
N ALA A 69 -7.12 12.07 -4.14
CA ALA A 69 -5.98 11.31 -3.61
C ALA A 69 -5.68 10.04 -4.40
N PHE A 70 -6.68 9.45 -5.04
CA PHE A 70 -6.54 8.17 -5.74
C PHE A 70 -6.85 8.31 -7.21
N TYR A 71 -6.05 7.63 -8.05
CA TYR A 71 -6.25 7.74 -9.49
C TYR A 71 -5.71 6.49 -10.19
N LEU A 72 -5.93 6.43 -11.50
CA LEU A 72 -5.44 5.35 -12.34
C LEU A 72 -4.88 5.92 -13.64
N THR A 73 -3.98 5.16 -14.23
CA THR A 73 -3.52 5.41 -15.58
C THR A 73 -3.82 4.17 -16.42
N PRO A 74 -3.83 4.29 -17.76
CA PRO A 74 -4.09 3.10 -18.60
C PRO A 74 -3.15 1.94 -18.31
N HIS A 75 -1.91 2.22 -17.94
CA HIS A 75 -0.95 1.16 -17.65
C HIS A 75 -1.40 0.26 -16.49
N TYR A 76 -2.03 0.85 -15.47
CA TYR A 76 -2.42 0.10 -14.28
C TYR A 76 -3.85 -0.41 -14.30
N LYS A 77 -4.59 -0.11 -15.35
CA LYS A 77 -6.00 -0.43 -15.42
C LYS A 77 -6.29 -1.91 -15.16
N ASP A 78 -5.49 -2.79 -15.71
CA ASP A 78 -5.74 -4.23 -15.64
C ASP A 78 -5.01 -4.92 -14.49
N TYR A 79 -4.31 -4.17 -13.66
CA TYR A 79 -3.58 -4.73 -12.52
C TYR A 79 -4.27 -4.37 -11.22
N PRO A 80 -4.22 -5.25 -10.20
CA PRO A 80 -4.84 -4.95 -8.90
C PRO A 80 -3.97 -3.98 -8.11
N MET A 81 -3.93 -2.76 -8.59
CA MET A 81 -3.14 -1.67 -8.01
C MET A 81 -3.95 -0.39 -8.09
N ILE A 82 -3.64 0.55 -7.21
CA ILE A 82 -4.19 1.89 -7.25
C ILE A 82 -3.03 2.88 -7.14
N LEU A 83 -3.20 4.04 -7.75
CA LEU A 83 -2.19 5.09 -7.66
C LEU A 83 -2.62 6.12 -6.61
N ILE A 84 -1.67 6.54 -5.81
CA ILE A 84 -1.92 7.44 -4.69
C ILE A 84 -1.11 8.70 -4.85
N LYS A 85 -1.77 9.86 -4.71
CA LYS A 85 -1.08 11.13 -4.63
C LYS A 85 -0.63 11.33 -3.19
N LEU A 86 0.68 11.24 -2.97
CA LEU A 86 1.22 11.21 -1.61
C LEU A 86 1.03 12.51 -0.85
N ASP A 87 0.87 13.62 -1.58
CA ASP A 87 0.62 14.91 -0.95
C ASP A 87 -0.85 15.19 -0.70
N GLU A 88 -1.73 14.31 -1.15
CA GLU A 88 -3.18 14.50 -1.01
C GLU A 88 -3.84 13.45 -0.13
N VAL A 89 -3.24 12.27 0.00
CA VAL A 89 -3.86 11.18 0.75
C VAL A 89 -3.91 11.52 2.24
N ARG A 90 -5.01 11.17 2.89
CA ARG A 90 -5.15 11.39 4.33
C ARG A 90 -4.25 10.41 5.06
N THR A 91 -3.49 10.92 6.02
CA THR A 91 -2.57 10.06 6.78
C THR A 91 -3.31 9.06 7.65
N ASP A 92 -4.53 9.38 8.10
CA ASP A 92 -5.29 8.45 8.92
C ASP A 92 -5.85 7.29 8.11
N ALA A 93 -5.83 7.36 6.78
CA ALA A 93 -6.26 6.26 5.93
C ALA A 93 -5.12 5.26 5.65
N LEU A 94 -3.88 5.64 5.91
CA LEU A 94 -2.73 4.83 5.53
C LEU A 94 -2.65 3.48 6.22
N PRO A 95 -2.88 3.36 7.54
CA PRO A 95 -2.75 2.05 8.18
C PRO A 95 -3.62 0.98 7.55
N ASP A 96 -4.87 1.31 7.25
CA ASP A 96 -5.78 0.35 6.64
C ASP A 96 -5.37 0.01 5.22
N LEU A 97 -5.00 1.01 4.44
CA LEU A 97 -4.56 0.81 3.06
C LEU A 97 -3.34 -0.12 3.00
N ILE A 98 -2.39 0.11 3.89
CA ILE A 98 -1.15 -0.66 3.91
C ILE A 98 -1.42 -2.10 4.34
N GLU A 99 -2.23 -2.30 5.37
CA GLU A 99 -2.54 -3.66 5.82
C GLU A 99 -3.29 -4.44 4.75
N ARG A 100 -4.24 -3.81 4.07
CA ARG A 100 -4.98 -4.48 3.00
C ARG A 100 -4.06 -4.89 1.85
N ALA A 101 -3.13 -4.01 1.49
CA ALA A 101 -2.16 -4.33 0.43
C ALA A 101 -1.28 -5.50 0.85
N TRP A 102 -0.83 -5.49 2.10
CA TRP A 102 -0.02 -6.57 2.65
C TRP A 102 -0.75 -7.90 2.58
N ARG A 103 -2.04 -7.91 2.94
CA ARG A 103 -2.84 -9.14 2.93
C ARG A 103 -2.96 -9.74 1.53
N MET A 104 -2.86 -8.92 0.50
CA MET A 104 -2.95 -9.41 -0.87
C MET A 104 -1.70 -10.16 -1.32
N VAL A 105 -0.54 -9.82 -0.78
CA VAL A 105 0.72 -10.40 -1.27
C VAL A 105 1.44 -11.27 -0.25
N ALA A 106 1.11 -11.15 1.04
CA ALA A 106 1.77 -11.94 2.07
C ALA A 106 1.37 -13.41 1.94
N PRO A 107 2.30 -14.36 2.21
CA PRO A 107 1.94 -15.76 2.25
C PRO A 107 0.84 -16.00 3.28
N LYS A 108 -0.02 -16.96 2.98
CA LYS A 108 -1.17 -17.22 3.84
C LYS A 108 -0.78 -17.55 5.27
N ARG A 109 0.36 -18.22 5.47
CA ARG A 109 0.80 -18.56 6.81
C ARG A 109 1.17 -17.32 7.63
N LEU A 110 1.71 -16.29 6.96
CA LEU A 110 2.03 -15.05 7.66
C LEU A 110 0.76 -14.29 8.03
N VAL A 111 -0.21 -14.28 7.13
CA VAL A 111 -1.49 -13.63 7.41
C VAL A 111 -2.18 -14.34 8.58
N ALA A 112 -2.17 -15.66 8.57
CA ALA A 112 -2.81 -16.43 9.63
C ALA A 112 -2.12 -16.19 10.99
N ALA A 113 -0.80 -16.14 10.99
CA ALA A 113 -0.06 -15.88 12.23
C ALA A 113 -0.34 -14.48 12.75
N TYR A 114 -0.38 -13.51 11.86
CA TYR A 114 -0.68 -12.13 12.22
C TYR A 114 -2.08 -12.03 12.83
N ASP A 115 -3.05 -12.66 12.21
CA ASP A 115 -4.42 -12.65 12.71
C ASP A 115 -4.54 -13.38 14.04
N ALA A 116 -3.79 -14.46 14.22
CA ALA A 116 -3.82 -15.22 15.46
C ALA A 116 -3.31 -14.39 16.63
N GLU A 117 -2.31 -13.57 16.39
CA GLU A 117 -1.76 -12.70 17.43
C GLU A 117 -2.69 -11.55 17.79
N SER A 118 -3.44 -11.07 16.80
CA SER A 118 -4.30 -9.91 16.99
C SER A 118 -5.71 -10.28 17.43
N ALA A 119 -6.28 -11.33 16.81
CA ALA A 119 -7.68 -11.67 16.96
C ALA A 119 -8.07 -12.09 18.38
N PRO A 120 -7.29 -12.94 19.09
CA PRO A 120 -7.75 -13.40 20.40
C PRO A 120 -8.05 -12.28 21.37
N LYS A 121 -7.30 -11.20 21.27
CA LYS A 121 -7.49 -10.06 22.17
C LYS A 121 -8.82 -9.39 21.96
N LYS A 122 -9.33 -9.46 20.76
CA LYS A 122 -10.56 -8.78 20.39
C LYS A 122 -11.79 -9.60 20.74
N LYS A 123 -11.61 -10.88 20.97
CA LYS A 123 -12.72 -11.75 21.22
C LYS A 123 -13.17 -11.75 22.67
N ARG A 124 -12.47 -11.07 23.51
CA ARG A 124 -12.80 -11.03 24.91
C ARG A 124 -13.70 -9.88 25.23
#